data_a55759c0e18c065835483954eaf58dd3
#
_entry.id   a55759c0e18c065835483954eaf58dd3
#
_cell.length_a   1.000
_cell.length_b   1.000
_cell.length_c   1.000
_cell.angle_alpha   90.00
_cell.angle_beta   90.00
_cell.angle_gamma   90.00
#
_symmetry.space_group_name_H-M   'P 1'
#
loop_
_entity.id
_entity.type
_entity.pdbx_description
1 polymer ?
#
loop_
_entity_poly.entity_id
_entity_poly.type
_entity_poly.pdbx_seq_one_letter_code
_entity_poly.pdbx_strand_id
1 'polypeptide(L)'
;MAEKINELIRDYQAGKITRREFMRRAVMLTGSLAAANALLTHFYRSTAAAQVAASDPAVLWHEVEFAGKAGPLFGYLARPAAPGKFPALVLIHANQGLNDHIRDVARRLVKQGYVTLAPDFLSRHGGTSKVNPKLAGLSNIRELAPWQHVAQDADAGYAYLRSLTDVRDDRLGLIGFCWGGEMTFSTATQVRGLKAVALFYGRSPKPIDLVKNIEAPVVAHYGEKDPGVNQDIPATVEAMKKFNRPYDYKIYPGAQHGFYSEASERYHPEAAKEAWAKTLDHFKNNLQT
;
A
#
# COMPACT_ATOMS: atom_id res chain seq x y z
N MET A 1 30.14 11.38 19.14
CA MET A 1 29.46 11.74 17.86
C MET A 1 28.39 10.68 17.52
N ALA A 2 28.76 9.42 17.41
CA ALA A 2 27.80 8.34 17.09
C ALA A 2 26.59 8.27 18.04
N GLU A 3 26.80 8.45 19.34
CA GLU A 3 25.74 8.41 20.35
C GLU A 3 24.73 9.55 20.17
N LYS A 4 25.20 10.78 19.89
CA LYS A 4 24.32 11.92 19.59
C LYS A 4 23.56 11.77 18.28
N ILE A 5 24.13 11.09 17.29
CA ILE A 5 23.44 10.76 16.04
C ILE A 5 22.34 9.74 16.32
N ASN A 6 22.62 8.70 17.11
CA ASN A 6 21.62 7.70 17.48
C ASN A 6 20.47 8.28 18.32
N GLU A 7 20.77 9.23 19.20
CA GLU A 7 19.75 9.95 19.97
C GLU A 7 18.89 10.81 19.05
N LEU A 8 19.50 11.56 18.14
CA LEU A 8 18.81 12.37 17.13
C LEU A 8 17.87 11.52 16.25
N ILE A 9 18.34 10.33 15.85
CA ILE A 9 17.54 9.36 15.09
C ILE A 9 16.36 8.89 15.95
N ARG A 10 16.57 8.50 17.20
CA ARG A 10 15.50 8.06 18.10
C ARG A 10 14.44 9.14 18.34
N ASP A 11 14.86 10.39 18.54
CA ASP A 11 13.93 11.50 18.74
C ASP A 11 13.08 11.78 17.48
N TYR A 12 13.67 11.62 16.31
CA TYR A 12 12.96 11.75 15.05
C TYR A 12 12.00 10.55 14.82
N GLN A 13 12.41 9.32 15.14
CA GLN A 13 11.57 8.13 15.09
C GLN A 13 10.37 8.20 16.03
N ALA A 14 10.58 8.79 17.21
CA ALA A 14 9.54 8.98 18.21
C ALA A 14 8.62 10.18 17.93
N GLY A 15 8.79 10.87 16.78
CA GLY A 15 8.00 12.07 16.44
C GLY A 15 8.26 13.28 17.33
N LYS A 16 9.27 13.24 18.24
CA LYS A 16 9.58 14.32 19.16
C LYS A 16 10.15 15.56 18.47
N ILE A 17 10.74 15.38 17.30
CA ILE A 17 11.30 16.46 16.49
C ILE A 17 10.83 16.37 15.05
N THR A 18 10.64 17.53 14.40
CA THR A 18 10.28 17.59 12.99
C THR A 18 11.48 17.27 12.08
N ARG A 19 11.22 16.92 10.81
CA ARG A 19 12.29 16.78 9.80
C ARG A 19 13.20 17.98 9.72
N ARG A 20 12.65 19.20 9.77
CA ARG A 20 13.42 20.44 9.75
C ARG A 20 14.37 20.52 10.94
N GLU A 21 13.90 20.16 12.11
CA GLU A 21 14.72 20.15 13.32
C GLU A 21 15.76 19.02 13.27
N PHE A 22 15.40 17.84 12.79
CA PHE A 22 16.35 16.75 12.53
C PHE A 22 17.48 17.22 11.60
N MET A 23 17.14 17.79 10.43
CA MET A 23 18.12 18.28 9.47
C MET A 23 19.03 19.36 10.07
N ARG A 24 18.47 20.32 10.82
CA ARG A 24 19.25 21.36 11.49
C ARG A 24 20.27 20.75 12.46
N ARG A 25 19.85 19.83 13.32
CA ARG A 25 20.73 19.16 14.29
C ARG A 25 21.72 18.24 13.59
N ALA A 26 21.31 17.52 12.55
CA ALA A 26 22.19 16.65 11.77
C ALA A 26 23.31 17.45 11.08
N VAL A 27 23.00 18.62 10.49
CA VAL A 27 24.02 19.49 9.91
C VAL A 27 25.00 19.97 10.98
N MET A 28 24.52 20.35 12.17
CA MET A 28 25.40 20.75 13.28
C MET A 28 26.31 19.61 13.75
N LEU A 29 25.84 18.38 13.73
CA LEU A 29 26.62 17.20 14.15
C LEU A 29 27.59 16.72 13.07
N THR A 30 27.24 16.83 11.80
CA THR A 30 27.99 16.26 10.66
C THR A 30 28.81 17.32 9.90
N GLY A 31 28.55 18.60 10.14
CA GLY A 31 29.25 19.70 9.50
C GLY A 31 28.83 20.02 8.06
N SER A 32 27.91 19.23 7.46
CA SER A 32 27.45 19.49 6.10
C SER A 32 26.02 19.03 5.83
N LEU A 33 25.34 19.73 4.91
CA LEU A 33 24.00 19.37 4.43
C LEU A 33 24.02 18.04 3.68
N ALA A 34 25.09 17.74 2.93
CA ALA A 34 25.25 16.49 2.21
C ALA A 34 25.35 15.30 3.18
N ALA A 35 26.13 15.41 4.25
CA ALA A 35 26.24 14.37 5.27
C ALA A 35 24.94 14.24 6.09
N ALA A 36 24.23 15.31 6.38
CA ALA A 36 22.92 15.28 7.03
C ALA A 36 21.87 14.60 6.15
N ASN A 37 21.86 14.87 4.84
CA ASN A 37 21.00 14.18 3.88
C ASN A 37 21.38 12.70 3.75
N ALA A 38 22.66 12.35 3.72
CA ALA A 38 23.12 10.96 3.70
C ALA A 38 22.67 10.22 4.98
N LEU A 39 22.75 10.87 6.14
CA LEU A 39 22.26 10.33 7.42
C LEU A 39 20.74 10.11 7.39
N LEU A 40 19.99 11.05 6.88
CA LEU A 40 18.55 10.95 6.73
C LEU A 40 18.18 9.85 5.72
N THR A 41 18.91 9.77 4.59
CA THR A 41 18.72 8.72 3.59
C THR A 41 19.10 7.33 4.14
N HIS A 42 20.18 7.25 4.91
CA HIS A 42 20.57 6.02 5.60
C HIS A 42 19.52 5.63 6.65
N PHE A 43 19.00 6.60 7.38
CA PHE A 43 17.90 6.40 8.31
C PHE A 43 16.65 5.86 7.59
N TYR A 44 16.21 6.49 6.50
CA TYR A 44 15.06 5.97 5.72
C TYR A 44 15.36 4.59 5.11
N ARG A 45 16.59 4.30 4.70
CA ARG A 45 17.00 2.97 4.25
C ARG A 45 17.08 1.96 5.39
N SER A 46 17.49 2.36 6.60
CA SER A 46 17.58 1.46 7.76
C SER A 46 16.24 1.25 8.45
N THR A 47 15.33 2.23 8.41
CA THR A 47 13.92 2.06 8.82
C THR A 47 13.08 1.40 7.72
N ALA A 48 13.48 1.56 6.46
CA ALA A 48 13.04 0.77 5.32
C ALA A 48 13.75 -0.58 5.19
N ALA A 49 14.69 -0.93 6.08
CA ALA A 49 15.05 -2.32 6.31
C ALA A 49 13.73 -3.04 6.60
N ALA A 50 13.39 -3.98 5.73
CA ALA A 50 12.11 -4.65 5.70
C ALA A 50 11.64 -4.94 7.12
N GLN A 51 10.48 -4.42 7.54
CA GLN A 51 9.92 -4.72 8.86
C GLN A 51 9.70 -6.23 9.00
N VAL A 52 9.57 -6.94 7.84
CA VAL A 52 9.58 -8.39 7.76
C VAL A 52 10.62 -8.82 6.71
N ALA A 53 11.72 -9.38 7.16
CA ALA A 53 12.79 -9.84 6.28
C ALA A 53 12.26 -10.90 5.29
N ALA A 54 12.83 -10.94 4.09
CA ALA A 54 12.54 -12.00 3.12
C ALA A 54 12.93 -13.41 3.64
N SER A 55 13.85 -13.46 4.61
CA SER A 55 14.29 -14.69 5.29
C SER A 55 13.51 -15.02 6.56
N ASP A 56 12.40 -14.30 6.87
CA ASP A 56 11.58 -14.60 8.06
C ASP A 56 10.97 -16.00 7.91
N PRO A 57 11.27 -16.96 8.82
CA PRO A 57 10.83 -18.34 8.71
C PRO A 57 9.32 -18.54 8.80
N ALA A 58 8.58 -17.55 9.28
CA ALA A 58 7.12 -17.59 9.33
C ALA A 58 6.45 -17.17 8.01
N VAL A 59 7.24 -16.78 7.00
CA VAL A 59 6.75 -16.27 5.71
C VAL A 59 7.33 -17.08 4.57
N LEU A 60 6.47 -17.73 3.80
CA LEU A 60 6.82 -18.30 2.50
C LEU A 60 6.50 -17.30 1.41
N TRP A 61 7.39 -17.12 0.45
CA TRP A 61 7.13 -16.23 -0.69
C TRP A 61 7.84 -16.74 -1.95
N HIS A 62 7.29 -16.40 -3.09
CA HIS A 62 7.89 -16.61 -4.40
C HIS A 62 7.29 -15.68 -5.44
N GLU A 63 8.04 -15.43 -6.50
CA GLU A 63 7.49 -14.80 -7.70
C GLU A 63 6.58 -15.80 -8.39
N VAL A 64 5.46 -15.32 -8.90
CA VAL A 64 4.45 -16.14 -9.58
C VAL A 64 4.15 -15.60 -10.96
N GLU A 65 3.77 -16.51 -11.85
CA GLU A 65 3.14 -16.20 -13.11
C GLU A 65 1.77 -16.87 -13.13
N PHE A 66 0.74 -16.13 -13.52
CA PHE A 66 -0.63 -16.64 -13.60
C PHE A 66 -1.36 -16.06 -14.80
N ALA A 67 -2.43 -16.73 -15.21
CA ALA A 67 -3.19 -16.36 -16.40
C ALA A 67 -3.94 -15.03 -16.17
N GLY A 68 -3.70 -14.05 -17.02
CA GLY A 68 -4.47 -12.83 -17.15
C GLY A 68 -5.27 -12.81 -18.44
N LYS A 69 -6.26 -11.93 -18.54
CA LYS A 69 -7.13 -11.82 -19.71
C LYS A 69 -6.40 -11.40 -20.99
N ALA A 70 -5.32 -10.63 -20.87
CA ALA A 70 -4.53 -10.11 -21.98
C ALA A 70 -3.13 -10.74 -22.08
N GLY A 71 -2.88 -11.85 -21.43
CA GLY A 71 -1.58 -12.53 -21.36
C GLY A 71 -1.16 -12.84 -19.94
N PRO A 72 0.03 -13.40 -19.75
CA PRO A 72 0.53 -13.76 -18.43
C PRO A 72 0.71 -12.53 -17.54
N LEU A 73 0.38 -12.68 -16.27
CA LEU A 73 0.59 -11.70 -15.23
C LEU A 73 1.66 -12.21 -14.28
N PHE A 74 2.60 -11.33 -13.93
CA PHE A 74 3.61 -11.58 -12.92
C PHE A 74 3.15 -11.05 -11.58
N GLY A 75 3.68 -11.60 -10.49
CA GLY A 75 3.34 -11.11 -9.17
C GLY A 75 4.24 -11.70 -8.09
N TYR A 76 4.11 -11.17 -6.90
CA TYR A 76 4.75 -11.65 -5.68
C TYR A 76 3.67 -12.25 -4.78
N LEU A 77 3.76 -13.57 -4.53
CA LEU A 77 2.90 -14.27 -3.59
C LEU A 77 3.63 -14.47 -2.27
N ALA A 78 3.04 -14.02 -1.20
CA ALA A 78 3.51 -14.29 0.16
C ALA A 78 2.39 -14.95 0.99
N ARG A 79 2.75 -15.94 1.83
CA ARG A 79 1.80 -16.72 2.61
C ARG A 79 2.41 -17.18 3.95
N PRO A 80 1.57 -17.46 4.97
CA PRO A 80 2.04 -18.03 6.21
C PRO A 80 2.74 -19.39 5.97
N ALA A 81 3.84 -19.63 6.69
CA ALA A 81 4.50 -20.95 6.69
C ALA A 81 3.72 -21.98 7.52
N ALA A 82 2.87 -21.53 8.44
CA ALA A 82 1.99 -22.40 9.22
C ALA A 82 0.95 -23.07 8.32
N PRO A 83 0.56 -24.33 8.62
CA PRO A 83 -0.52 -24.99 7.92
C PRO A 83 -1.87 -24.33 8.25
N GLY A 84 -2.80 -24.35 7.29
CA GLY A 84 -4.14 -23.82 7.48
C GLY A 84 -4.73 -23.21 6.21
N LYS A 85 -5.96 -22.69 6.35
CA LYS A 85 -6.59 -21.87 5.33
C LYS A 85 -6.70 -20.43 5.83
N PHE A 86 -6.24 -19.49 5.02
CA PHE A 86 -6.14 -18.09 5.39
C PHE A 86 -7.01 -17.21 4.47
N PRO A 87 -7.56 -16.10 4.98
CA PRO A 87 -8.11 -15.07 4.12
C PRO A 87 -7.02 -14.49 3.22
N ALA A 88 -7.40 -13.97 2.06
CA ALA A 88 -6.42 -13.51 1.09
C ALA A 88 -6.65 -12.07 0.66
N LEU A 89 -5.55 -11.41 0.33
CA LEU A 89 -5.50 -10.02 -0.09
C LEU A 89 -4.82 -9.89 -1.45
N VAL A 90 -5.40 -9.08 -2.33
CA VAL A 90 -4.68 -8.49 -3.45
C VAL A 90 -4.12 -7.14 -3.00
N LEU A 91 -2.83 -6.94 -3.21
CA LEU A 91 -2.11 -5.70 -2.87
C LEU A 91 -1.74 -4.95 -4.16
N ILE A 92 -2.34 -3.78 -4.37
CA ILE A 92 -2.04 -2.93 -5.53
C ILE A 92 -0.87 -2.01 -5.20
N HIS A 93 0.22 -2.14 -5.96
CA HIS A 93 1.44 -1.35 -5.80
C HIS A 93 1.24 0.13 -6.13
N ALA A 94 2.17 0.98 -5.69
CA ALA A 94 2.21 2.39 -6.04
C ALA A 94 2.73 2.62 -7.48
N ASN A 95 2.86 3.87 -7.90
CA ASN A 95 3.33 4.26 -9.24
C ASN A 95 4.75 3.79 -9.60
N GLN A 96 5.51 3.28 -8.64
CA GLN A 96 6.84 2.72 -8.85
C GLN A 96 6.83 1.23 -9.24
N GLY A 97 5.64 0.63 -9.35
CA GLY A 97 5.51 -0.80 -9.66
C GLY A 97 5.72 -1.70 -8.43
N LEU A 98 5.90 -2.99 -8.70
CA LEU A 98 6.15 -4.03 -7.71
C LEU A 98 7.61 -3.94 -7.21
N ASN A 99 7.85 -3.08 -6.25
CA ASN A 99 9.16 -2.82 -5.64
C ASN A 99 9.32 -3.52 -4.27
N ASP A 100 10.50 -3.39 -3.65
CA ASP A 100 10.82 -4.04 -2.38
C ASP A 100 9.94 -3.58 -1.21
N HIS A 101 9.49 -2.32 -1.21
CA HIS A 101 8.53 -1.82 -0.21
C HIS A 101 7.19 -2.57 -0.30
N ILE A 102 6.65 -2.76 -1.50
CA ILE A 102 5.40 -3.51 -1.71
C ILE A 102 5.55 -4.98 -1.32
N ARG A 103 6.70 -5.61 -1.66
CA ARG A 103 7.02 -6.97 -1.22
C ARG A 103 7.08 -7.08 0.31
N ASP A 104 7.64 -6.08 0.97
CA ASP A 104 7.67 -6.02 2.43
C ASP A 104 6.27 -5.84 3.03
N VAL A 105 5.44 -4.96 2.47
CA VAL A 105 4.03 -4.82 2.88
C VAL A 105 3.28 -6.14 2.74
N ALA A 106 3.51 -6.90 1.66
CA ALA A 106 2.92 -8.23 1.49
C ALA A 106 3.33 -9.17 2.63
N ARG A 107 4.62 -9.21 3.01
CA ARG A 107 5.11 -10.03 4.13
C ARG A 107 4.56 -9.57 5.48
N ARG A 108 4.39 -8.25 5.69
CA ARG A 108 3.74 -7.71 6.91
C ARG A 108 2.31 -8.23 7.04
N LEU A 109 1.55 -8.27 5.95
CA LEU A 109 0.20 -8.82 5.94
C LEU A 109 0.18 -10.33 6.23
N VAL A 110 1.18 -11.07 5.73
CA VAL A 110 1.35 -12.50 6.07
C VAL A 110 1.55 -12.71 7.57
N LYS A 111 2.33 -11.85 8.24
CA LYS A 111 2.50 -11.90 9.71
C LYS A 111 1.21 -11.65 10.48
N GLN A 112 0.18 -11.13 9.81
CA GLN A 112 -1.17 -10.92 10.36
C GLN A 112 -2.16 -12.05 9.94
N GLY A 113 -1.64 -13.11 9.29
CA GLY A 113 -2.43 -14.28 8.93
C GLY A 113 -3.18 -14.15 7.61
N TYR A 114 -2.68 -13.37 6.65
CA TYR A 114 -3.26 -13.25 5.30
C TYR A 114 -2.33 -13.86 4.25
N VAL A 115 -2.88 -14.60 3.30
CA VAL A 115 -2.19 -14.85 2.03
C VAL A 115 -2.27 -13.55 1.22
N THR A 116 -1.13 -13.07 0.71
CA THR A 116 -1.09 -11.80 0.00
C THR A 116 -0.46 -11.97 -1.38
N LEU A 117 -1.21 -11.65 -2.42
CA LEU A 117 -0.74 -11.54 -3.78
C LEU A 117 -0.57 -10.07 -4.14
N ALA A 118 0.62 -9.68 -4.55
CA ALA A 118 0.89 -8.39 -5.16
C ALA A 118 1.16 -8.59 -6.67
N PRO A 119 0.13 -8.47 -7.54
CA PRO A 119 0.33 -8.52 -8.98
C PRO A 119 1.23 -7.37 -9.45
N ASP A 120 2.03 -7.61 -10.46
CA ASP A 120 2.72 -6.55 -11.18
C ASP A 120 1.79 -6.03 -12.29
N PHE A 121 1.09 -4.93 -12.01
CA PHE A 121 0.14 -4.32 -12.95
C PHE A 121 0.81 -3.71 -14.18
N LEU A 122 2.13 -3.81 -14.29
CA LEU A 122 2.90 -3.51 -15.49
C LEU A 122 3.24 -4.75 -16.32
N SER A 123 2.70 -5.93 -15.98
CA SER A 123 2.93 -7.21 -16.67
C SER A 123 2.67 -7.15 -18.17
N ARG A 124 1.64 -6.41 -18.60
CA ARG A 124 1.33 -6.17 -20.03
C ARG A 124 2.47 -5.50 -20.79
N HIS A 125 3.43 -4.89 -20.08
CA HIS A 125 4.62 -4.23 -20.61
C HIS A 125 5.91 -4.96 -20.23
N GLY A 126 5.79 -6.24 -19.83
CA GLY A 126 6.92 -7.07 -19.40
C GLY A 126 7.30 -6.95 -17.94
N GLY A 127 6.47 -6.27 -17.14
CA GLY A 127 6.64 -6.10 -15.70
C GLY A 127 7.46 -4.88 -15.27
N THR A 128 7.43 -4.60 -14.00
CA THR A 128 8.11 -3.44 -13.37
C THR A 128 9.60 -3.37 -13.75
N SER A 129 10.30 -4.50 -13.82
CA SER A 129 11.73 -4.54 -14.15
C SER A 129 12.06 -4.16 -15.60
N LYS A 130 11.08 -4.23 -16.50
CA LYS A 130 11.24 -3.89 -17.94
C LYS A 130 10.77 -2.48 -18.25
N VAL A 131 9.90 -1.91 -17.43
CA VAL A 131 9.42 -0.55 -17.63
C VAL A 131 10.54 0.43 -17.33
N ASN A 132 10.84 1.32 -18.30
CA ASN A 132 11.87 2.34 -18.10
C ASN A 132 11.51 3.23 -16.90
N PRO A 133 12.41 3.43 -15.92
CA PRO A 133 12.16 4.26 -14.75
C PRO A 133 11.67 5.70 -15.05
N LYS A 134 12.07 6.26 -16.21
CA LYS A 134 11.57 7.57 -16.69
C LYS A 134 10.09 7.54 -17.09
N LEU A 135 9.55 6.36 -17.43
CA LEU A 135 8.14 6.15 -17.74
C LEU A 135 7.31 5.79 -16.51
N ALA A 136 7.96 5.48 -15.39
CA ALA A 136 7.31 5.12 -14.12
C ALA A 136 6.81 6.34 -13.30
N GLY A 137 6.73 7.53 -13.89
CA GLY A 137 6.07 8.70 -13.28
C GLY A 137 4.55 8.51 -13.19
N LEU A 138 3.91 9.30 -12.33
CA LEU A 138 2.48 9.15 -12.00
C LEU A 138 1.56 9.25 -13.23
N SER A 139 1.85 10.16 -14.18
CA SER A 139 1.12 10.29 -15.44
C SER A 139 1.29 9.06 -16.33
N ASN A 140 2.51 8.56 -16.44
CA ASN A 140 2.83 7.46 -17.34
C ASN A 140 2.22 6.13 -16.87
N ILE A 141 2.16 5.88 -15.55
CA ILE A 141 1.56 4.63 -15.05
C ILE A 141 0.06 4.56 -15.32
N ARG A 142 -0.66 5.68 -15.36
CA ARG A 142 -2.08 5.71 -15.72
C ARG A 142 -2.34 5.37 -17.18
N GLU A 143 -1.38 5.68 -18.06
CA GLU A 143 -1.42 5.30 -19.48
C GLU A 143 -1.08 3.82 -19.67
N LEU A 144 -0.05 3.34 -18.98
CA LEU A 144 0.41 1.94 -19.05
C LEU A 144 -0.57 0.96 -18.41
N ALA A 145 -1.18 1.36 -17.29
CA ALA A 145 -2.11 0.54 -16.53
C ALA A 145 -3.38 1.36 -16.17
N PRO A 146 -4.26 1.60 -17.16
CA PRO A 146 -5.55 2.25 -16.90
C PRO A 146 -6.39 1.39 -15.95
N TRP A 147 -7.23 2.02 -15.16
CA TRP A 147 -7.95 1.36 -14.07
C TRP A 147 -8.77 0.14 -14.49
N GLN A 148 -9.29 0.12 -15.73
CA GLN A 148 -10.02 -1.02 -16.27
C GLN A 148 -9.12 -2.25 -16.44
N HIS A 149 -7.86 -2.05 -16.86
CA HIS A 149 -6.87 -3.12 -16.95
C HIS A 149 -6.47 -3.60 -15.55
N VAL A 150 -6.27 -2.68 -14.60
CA VAL A 150 -5.94 -3.01 -13.21
C VAL A 150 -7.06 -3.85 -12.58
N ALA A 151 -8.33 -3.47 -12.79
CA ALA A 151 -9.47 -4.23 -12.28
C ALA A 151 -9.55 -5.65 -12.87
N GLN A 152 -9.29 -5.81 -14.19
CA GLN A 152 -9.24 -7.12 -14.85
C GLN A 152 -8.09 -7.99 -14.33
N ASP A 153 -6.92 -7.39 -14.14
CA ASP A 153 -5.73 -8.10 -13.67
C ASP A 153 -5.85 -8.46 -12.18
N ALA A 154 -6.50 -7.62 -11.38
CA ALA A 154 -6.85 -7.94 -10.00
C ALA A 154 -7.87 -9.08 -9.90
N ASP A 155 -8.89 -9.10 -10.77
CA ASP A 155 -9.86 -10.19 -10.84
C ASP A 155 -9.19 -11.53 -11.22
N ALA A 156 -8.24 -11.50 -12.18
CA ALA A 156 -7.40 -12.65 -12.49
C ALA A 156 -6.54 -13.08 -11.29
N GLY A 157 -6.00 -12.14 -10.53
CA GLY A 157 -5.30 -12.41 -9.26
C GLY A 157 -6.20 -13.10 -8.24
N TYR A 158 -7.47 -12.70 -8.12
CA TYR A 158 -8.42 -13.40 -7.25
C TYR A 158 -8.76 -14.81 -7.76
N ALA A 159 -8.88 -15.02 -9.08
CA ALA A 159 -9.06 -16.35 -9.64
C ALA A 159 -7.87 -17.25 -9.30
N TYR A 160 -6.65 -16.72 -9.40
CA TYR A 160 -5.43 -17.42 -8.99
C TYR A 160 -5.43 -17.74 -7.49
N LEU A 161 -5.74 -16.77 -6.62
CA LEU A 161 -5.82 -16.98 -5.18
C LEU A 161 -6.85 -18.05 -4.80
N ARG A 162 -8.01 -18.08 -5.45
CA ARG A 162 -9.05 -19.11 -5.22
C ARG A 162 -8.60 -20.52 -5.63
N SER A 163 -7.62 -20.66 -6.51
CA SER A 163 -7.07 -21.97 -6.91
C SER A 163 -6.10 -22.55 -5.88
N LEU A 164 -5.65 -21.75 -4.90
CA LEU A 164 -4.71 -22.17 -3.87
C LEU A 164 -5.45 -22.90 -2.74
N THR A 165 -4.91 -24.02 -2.29
CA THR A 165 -5.54 -24.88 -1.27
C THR A 165 -5.53 -24.30 0.13
N ASP A 166 -4.63 -23.37 0.40
CA ASP A 166 -4.44 -22.66 1.67
C ASP A 166 -5.17 -21.31 1.74
N VAL A 167 -6.02 -20.99 0.74
CA VAL A 167 -6.84 -19.78 0.70
C VAL A 167 -8.29 -20.07 1.08
N ARG A 168 -8.88 -19.19 1.88
CA ARG A 168 -10.33 -19.09 2.10
C ARG A 168 -10.92 -18.24 0.99
N ASP A 169 -11.52 -18.86 0.00
CA ASP A 169 -12.06 -18.24 -1.21
C ASP A 169 -13.25 -17.29 -0.96
N ASP A 170 -13.90 -17.44 0.19
CA ASP A 170 -14.99 -16.59 0.70
C ASP A 170 -14.51 -15.36 1.49
N ARG A 171 -13.20 -15.21 1.74
CA ARG A 171 -12.58 -14.18 2.57
C ARG A 171 -11.49 -13.42 1.81
N LEU A 172 -11.92 -12.63 0.85
CA LEU A 172 -11.02 -11.88 -0.05
C LEU A 172 -11.11 -10.38 0.22
N GLY A 173 -9.97 -9.73 0.28
CA GLY A 173 -9.86 -8.29 0.47
C GLY A 173 -8.90 -7.62 -0.50
N LEU A 174 -8.90 -6.30 -0.49
CA LEU A 174 -8.13 -5.47 -1.41
C LEU A 174 -7.45 -4.32 -0.65
N ILE A 175 -6.18 -4.06 -0.96
CA ILE A 175 -5.43 -2.95 -0.39
C ILE A 175 -4.52 -2.30 -1.43
N GLY A 176 -4.31 -0.97 -1.33
CA GLY A 176 -3.36 -0.28 -2.20
C GLY A 176 -2.96 1.10 -1.70
N PHE A 177 -1.86 1.60 -2.30
CA PHE A 177 -1.18 2.82 -1.86
C PHE A 177 -0.96 3.80 -3.01
N CYS A 178 -1.18 5.09 -2.79
CA CYS A 178 -0.96 6.14 -3.77
C CYS A 178 -1.81 5.92 -5.04
N TRP A 179 -1.18 5.80 -6.21
CA TRP A 179 -1.84 5.34 -7.43
C TRP A 179 -2.57 4.01 -7.20
N GLY A 180 -1.93 3.06 -6.51
CA GLY A 180 -2.58 1.80 -6.12
C GLY A 180 -3.78 2.00 -5.19
N GLY A 181 -3.81 3.04 -4.36
CA GLY A 181 -4.98 3.42 -3.56
C GLY A 181 -6.15 3.88 -4.43
N GLU A 182 -5.89 4.70 -5.46
CA GLU A 182 -6.87 5.09 -6.48
C GLU A 182 -7.38 3.87 -7.26
N MET A 183 -6.46 2.98 -7.67
CA MET A 183 -6.81 1.75 -8.35
C MET A 183 -7.60 0.79 -7.47
N THR A 184 -7.27 0.70 -6.18
CA THR A 184 -8.04 -0.08 -5.19
C THR A 184 -9.49 0.38 -5.13
N PHE A 185 -9.71 1.67 -5.02
CA PHE A 185 -11.06 2.21 -4.96
C PHE A 185 -11.84 1.95 -6.27
N SER A 186 -11.19 2.16 -7.42
CA SER A 186 -11.80 1.89 -8.73
C SER A 186 -12.05 0.39 -8.95
N THR A 187 -11.10 -0.48 -8.58
CA THR A 187 -11.22 -1.95 -8.69
C THR A 187 -12.36 -2.47 -7.83
N ALA A 188 -12.54 -1.94 -6.62
CA ALA A 188 -13.64 -2.33 -5.75
C ALA A 188 -15.04 -2.07 -6.36
N THR A 189 -15.14 -1.19 -7.37
CA THR A 189 -16.40 -0.96 -8.10
C THR A 189 -16.70 -2.03 -9.15
N GLN A 190 -15.75 -2.91 -9.48
CA GLN A 190 -15.84 -3.92 -10.54
C GLN A 190 -15.75 -5.35 -10.03
N VAL A 191 -14.84 -5.61 -9.08
CA VAL A 191 -14.61 -6.95 -8.55
C VAL A 191 -15.67 -7.29 -7.52
N ARG A 192 -16.28 -8.46 -7.66
CA ARG A 192 -17.34 -8.97 -6.78
C ARG A 192 -16.81 -9.90 -5.70
N GLY A 193 -17.56 -9.99 -4.61
CA GLY A 193 -17.26 -10.92 -3.52
C GLY A 193 -16.14 -10.46 -2.60
N LEU A 194 -15.68 -9.21 -2.73
CA LEU A 194 -14.78 -8.61 -1.75
C LEU A 194 -15.49 -8.46 -0.40
N LYS A 195 -14.77 -8.71 0.69
CA LYS A 195 -15.26 -8.58 2.06
C LYS A 195 -14.64 -7.39 2.81
N ALA A 196 -13.50 -6.87 2.34
CA ALA A 196 -12.86 -5.70 2.91
C ALA A 196 -12.01 -4.97 1.88
N VAL A 197 -12.01 -3.63 1.93
CA VAL A 197 -11.20 -2.77 1.08
C VAL A 197 -10.49 -1.73 1.95
N ALA A 198 -9.18 -1.57 1.76
CA ALA A 198 -8.38 -0.55 2.42
C ALA A 198 -7.58 0.25 1.41
N LEU A 199 -7.56 1.57 1.54
CA LEU A 199 -6.78 2.40 0.64
C LEU A 199 -6.04 3.52 1.38
N PHE A 200 -4.85 3.83 0.88
CA PHE A 200 -4.00 4.89 1.40
C PHE A 200 -3.81 5.97 0.35
N TYR A 201 -4.19 7.20 0.70
CA TYR A 201 -4.03 8.42 -0.11
C TYR A 201 -4.33 8.21 -1.60
N GLY A 202 -5.41 7.50 -1.88
CA GLY A 202 -5.92 7.24 -3.22
C GLY A 202 -7.07 8.19 -3.58
N ARG A 203 -7.15 8.60 -4.84
CA ARG A 203 -8.27 9.37 -5.37
C ARG A 203 -9.52 8.51 -5.50
N SER A 204 -10.66 9.17 -5.56
CA SER A 204 -11.95 8.52 -5.77
C SER A 204 -12.14 8.06 -7.21
N PRO A 205 -12.96 7.01 -7.44
CA PRO A 205 -13.29 6.56 -8.79
C PRO A 205 -14.02 7.67 -9.58
N LYS A 206 -13.82 7.62 -10.89
CA LYS A 206 -14.50 8.55 -11.81
C LYS A 206 -15.23 7.75 -12.92
N PRO A 207 -16.55 8.01 -13.10
CA PRO A 207 -17.40 8.91 -12.33
C PRO A 207 -17.65 8.39 -10.89
N ILE A 208 -17.91 9.32 -9.97
CA ILE A 208 -18.04 8.99 -8.53
C ILE A 208 -19.20 8.02 -8.24
N ASP A 209 -20.28 8.07 -9.02
CA ASP A 209 -21.45 7.18 -8.87
C ASP A 209 -21.10 5.68 -9.07
N LEU A 210 -19.90 5.35 -9.55
CA LEU A 210 -19.42 3.95 -9.60
C LEU A 210 -19.34 3.33 -8.20
N VAL A 211 -19.20 4.13 -7.14
CA VAL A 211 -19.17 3.61 -5.75
C VAL A 211 -20.42 2.83 -5.36
N LYS A 212 -21.56 3.04 -6.05
CA LYS A 212 -22.78 2.23 -5.88
C LYS A 212 -22.56 0.73 -6.04
N ASN A 213 -21.53 0.36 -6.80
CA ASN A 213 -21.19 -1.03 -7.10
C ASN A 213 -20.30 -1.69 -6.04
N ILE A 214 -19.78 -0.92 -5.07
CA ILE A 214 -18.91 -1.46 -4.02
C ILE A 214 -19.77 -2.25 -3.03
N GLU A 215 -19.41 -3.51 -2.79
CA GLU A 215 -20.14 -4.40 -1.88
C GLU A 215 -19.48 -4.47 -0.49
N ALA A 216 -18.16 -4.35 -0.46
CA ALA A 216 -17.37 -4.47 0.76
C ALA A 216 -17.29 -3.13 1.52
N PRO A 217 -17.20 -3.15 2.85
CA PRO A 217 -16.84 -1.97 3.61
C PRO A 217 -15.45 -1.48 3.22
N VAL A 218 -15.30 -0.15 3.19
CA VAL A 218 -14.07 0.54 2.78
C VAL A 218 -13.49 1.31 3.95
N VAL A 219 -12.19 1.16 4.23
CA VAL A 219 -11.43 2.06 5.08
C VAL A 219 -10.42 2.85 4.25
N ALA A 220 -10.36 4.17 4.48
CA ALA A 220 -9.50 5.07 3.71
C ALA A 220 -8.66 5.97 4.60
N HIS A 221 -7.39 6.15 4.23
CA HIS A 221 -6.40 6.90 4.98
C HIS A 221 -5.85 8.05 4.15
N TYR A 222 -5.96 9.29 4.63
CA TYR A 222 -5.59 10.50 3.91
C TYR A 222 -4.64 11.36 4.73
N GLY A 223 -3.68 12.01 4.07
CA GLY A 223 -2.82 13.00 4.71
C GLY A 223 -3.48 14.39 4.67
N GLU A 224 -3.43 15.15 5.77
CA GLU A 224 -3.97 16.52 5.80
C GLU A 224 -3.34 17.40 4.72
N LYS A 225 -2.04 17.24 4.48
CA LYS A 225 -1.28 18.03 3.51
C LYS A 225 -1.25 17.40 2.10
N ASP A 226 -2.37 16.80 1.69
CA ASP A 226 -2.58 16.23 0.37
C ASP A 226 -3.83 16.80 -0.32
N PRO A 227 -3.83 18.12 -0.65
CA PRO A 227 -5.02 18.76 -1.23
C PRO A 227 -5.45 18.14 -2.55
N GLY A 228 -4.51 17.58 -3.31
CA GLY A 228 -4.78 16.94 -4.61
C GLY A 228 -5.66 15.69 -4.51
N VAL A 229 -5.62 14.99 -3.39
CA VAL A 229 -6.47 13.83 -3.10
C VAL A 229 -7.69 14.26 -2.28
N ASN A 230 -7.47 15.08 -1.25
CA ASN A 230 -8.49 15.45 -0.28
C ASN A 230 -9.67 16.22 -0.89
N GLN A 231 -9.49 16.91 -2.02
CA GLN A 231 -10.58 17.59 -2.74
C GLN A 231 -11.71 16.64 -3.15
N ASP A 232 -11.44 15.35 -3.33
CA ASP A 232 -12.44 14.35 -3.74
C ASP A 232 -13.22 13.79 -2.54
N ILE A 233 -12.74 13.97 -1.28
CA ILE A 233 -13.33 13.35 -0.07
C ILE A 233 -14.78 13.76 0.15
N PRO A 234 -15.18 15.06 0.10
CA PRO A 234 -16.56 15.45 0.35
C PRO A 234 -17.55 14.77 -0.59
N ALA A 235 -17.26 14.77 -1.89
CA ALA A 235 -18.10 14.12 -2.89
C ALA A 235 -18.15 12.60 -2.71
N THR A 236 -17.02 12.00 -2.27
CA THR A 236 -16.96 10.57 -1.96
C THR A 236 -17.85 10.20 -0.79
N VAL A 237 -17.77 10.94 0.30
CA VAL A 237 -18.59 10.72 1.50
C VAL A 237 -20.08 10.83 1.16
N GLU A 238 -20.45 11.84 0.39
CA GLU A 238 -21.84 12.03 -0.07
C GLU A 238 -22.31 10.86 -0.93
N ALA A 239 -21.52 10.45 -1.91
CA ALA A 239 -21.86 9.34 -2.81
C ALA A 239 -21.95 8.00 -2.06
N MET A 240 -21.00 7.68 -1.19
CA MET A 240 -21.02 6.45 -0.38
C MET A 240 -22.25 6.41 0.53
N LYS A 241 -22.61 7.53 1.15
CA LYS A 241 -23.83 7.67 1.96
C LYS A 241 -25.09 7.52 1.10
N LYS A 242 -25.17 8.21 -0.04
CA LYS A 242 -26.29 8.15 -1.00
C LYS A 242 -26.62 6.72 -1.41
N PHE A 243 -25.59 5.92 -1.66
CA PHE A 243 -25.74 4.53 -2.10
C PHE A 243 -25.69 3.50 -0.96
N ASN A 244 -25.70 3.95 0.29
CA ASN A 244 -25.65 3.12 1.50
C ASN A 244 -24.45 2.15 1.47
N ARG A 245 -23.24 2.68 1.16
CA ARG A 245 -21.99 1.91 1.13
C ARG A 245 -21.16 2.25 2.37
N PRO A 246 -20.77 1.24 3.19
CA PRO A 246 -19.96 1.46 4.39
C PRO A 246 -18.60 2.07 4.02
N TYR A 247 -18.33 3.27 4.52
CA TYR A 247 -17.12 4.01 4.27
C TYR A 247 -16.63 4.68 5.54
N ASP A 248 -15.49 4.25 6.02
CA ASP A 248 -14.78 4.86 7.14
C ASP A 248 -13.50 5.51 6.61
N TYR A 249 -13.21 6.73 7.02
CA TYR A 249 -12.00 7.41 6.61
C TYR A 249 -11.39 8.23 7.72
N LYS A 250 -10.10 8.46 7.64
CA LYS A 250 -9.40 9.37 8.52
C LYS A 250 -8.41 10.24 7.75
N ILE A 251 -8.41 11.54 8.09
CA ILE A 251 -7.41 12.50 7.65
C ILE A 251 -6.42 12.67 8.81
N TYR A 252 -5.14 12.38 8.55
CA TYR A 252 -4.07 12.39 9.55
C TYR A 252 -3.41 13.77 9.60
N PRO A 253 -3.46 14.48 10.76
CA PRO A 253 -2.86 15.81 10.90
C PRO A 253 -1.37 15.80 10.58
N GLY A 254 -0.90 16.82 9.84
CA GLY A 254 0.50 16.98 9.45
C GLY A 254 1.02 16.02 8.38
N ALA A 255 0.34 14.92 8.12
CA ALA A 255 0.76 13.92 7.14
C ALA A 255 0.61 14.43 5.70
N GLN A 256 1.53 13.99 4.83
CA GLN A 256 1.54 14.30 3.40
C GLN A 256 1.13 13.08 2.57
N HIS A 257 0.96 13.26 1.25
CA HIS A 257 0.83 12.13 0.32
C HIS A 257 2.01 11.17 0.46
N GLY A 258 1.75 9.86 0.60
CA GLY A 258 2.81 8.86 0.77
C GLY A 258 3.34 8.70 2.19
N PHE A 259 2.60 9.16 3.20
CA PHE A 259 3.01 9.17 4.61
C PHE A 259 3.28 7.77 5.21
N TYR A 260 2.80 6.72 4.58
CA TYR A 260 2.96 5.34 5.09
C TYR A 260 4.32 4.73 4.77
N SER A 261 4.97 5.13 3.68
CA SER A 261 6.20 4.49 3.23
C SER A 261 7.41 5.00 4.01
N GLU A 262 8.08 4.14 4.75
CA GLU A 262 9.32 4.43 5.48
C GLU A 262 10.47 4.82 4.55
N ALA A 263 10.42 4.39 3.29
CA ALA A 263 11.39 4.79 2.27
C ALA A 263 11.15 6.21 1.73
N SER A 264 10.04 6.85 2.12
CA SER A 264 9.67 8.18 1.66
C SER A 264 10.15 9.27 2.63
N GLU A 265 10.63 10.38 2.08
CA GLU A 265 10.87 11.60 2.85
C GLU A 265 9.59 12.17 3.50
N ARG A 266 8.42 11.71 3.07
CA ARG A 266 7.10 12.10 3.57
C ARG A 266 6.57 11.17 4.64
N TYR A 267 7.40 10.19 5.07
CA TYR A 267 7.01 9.27 6.12
C TYR A 267 6.59 9.99 7.40
N HIS A 268 5.43 9.61 7.93
CA HIS A 268 4.90 10.15 9.17
C HIS A 268 4.62 8.99 10.13
N PRO A 269 5.55 8.68 11.07
CA PRO A 269 5.49 7.46 11.89
C PRO A 269 4.18 7.23 12.62
N GLU A 270 3.66 8.28 13.28
CA GLU A 270 2.42 8.18 14.06
C GLU A 270 1.21 7.93 13.17
N ALA A 271 1.08 8.69 12.07
CA ALA A 271 0.00 8.51 11.10
C ALA A 271 0.08 7.12 10.45
N ALA A 272 1.29 6.67 10.08
CA ALA A 272 1.51 5.36 9.47
C ALA A 272 1.12 4.22 10.44
N LYS A 273 1.56 4.30 11.70
CA LYS A 273 1.23 3.31 12.74
C LYS A 273 -0.27 3.23 13.00
N GLU A 274 -0.94 4.37 13.14
CA GLU A 274 -2.38 4.41 13.39
C GLU A 274 -3.18 3.92 12.18
N ALA A 275 -2.83 4.38 10.97
CA ALA A 275 -3.47 3.94 9.74
C ALA A 275 -3.33 2.44 9.52
N TRP A 276 -2.14 1.87 9.81
CA TRP A 276 -1.91 0.44 9.72
C TRP A 276 -2.74 -0.33 10.74
N ALA A 277 -2.76 0.08 12.00
CA ALA A 277 -3.57 -0.55 13.04
C ALA A 277 -5.06 -0.56 12.64
N LYS A 278 -5.59 0.58 12.18
CA LYS A 278 -6.98 0.70 11.72
C LYS A 278 -7.27 -0.19 10.51
N THR A 279 -6.31 -0.33 9.58
CA THR A 279 -6.41 -1.26 8.45
C THR A 279 -6.48 -2.71 8.91
N LEU A 280 -5.62 -3.11 9.85
CA LEU A 280 -5.58 -4.48 10.38
C LEU A 280 -6.87 -4.81 11.14
N ASP A 281 -7.39 -3.90 11.96
CA ASP A 281 -8.67 -4.06 12.64
C ASP A 281 -9.83 -4.21 11.63
N HIS A 282 -9.82 -3.40 10.57
CA HIS A 282 -10.80 -3.50 9.49
C HIS A 282 -10.76 -4.88 8.80
N PHE A 283 -9.57 -5.35 8.46
CA PHE A 283 -9.41 -6.67 7.84
C PHE A 283 -9.77 -7.81 8.80
N LYS A 284 -9.36 -7.72 10.07
CA LYS A 284 -9.72 -8.72 11.08
C LYS A 284 -11.23 -8.87 11.21
N ASN A 285 -11.95 -7.76 11.32
CA ASN A 285 -13.41 -7.76 11.52
C ASN A 285 -14.20 -8.26 10.29
N ASN A 286 -13.64 -8.20 9.09
CA ASN A 286 -14.35 -8.54 7.86
C ASN A 286 -13.83 -9.80 7.14
N LEU A 287 -12.60 -10.25 7.47
CA LEU A 287 -11.97 -11.39 6.79
C LEU A 287 -11.64 -12.56 7.72
N GLN A 288 -11.41 -12.33 9.02
CA GLN A 288 -11.01 -13.39 9.95
C GLN A 288 -12.15 -13.92 10.82
N THR A 289 -13.32 -13.29 10.75
CA THR A 289 -14.54 -13.71 11.46
C THR A 289 -15.36 -14.70 10.67
#